data_deeeef74f7164099567f96794ecbb5bf
#
_entry.id   deeeef74f7164099567f96794ecbb5bf
#
_cell.length_a   1.000
_cell.length_b   1.000
_cell.length_c   1.000
_cell.angle_alpha   90.00
_cell.angle_beta   90.00
_cell.angle_gamma   90.00
#
_symmetry.space_group_name_H-M   'P 1'
#
loop_
_entity.id
_entity.type
_entity.pdbx_description
1 polymer ?
#
loop_
_entity_poly.entity_id
_entity_poly.type
_entity_poly.pdbx_seq_one_letter_code
_entity_poly.pdbx_strand_id
1 'polypeptide(L)'
;MTNRKIKEEIISLLIDHVRIIYSIISDMGVYYTTWAEDFEANKKSLEKKKSKMQLSEEEGDELKIRLIQNFSEAEAFNLGDYVALVLKMDNVINYPLEFVDMLTKIRLTGKSADEIKKKYHKLINQIMEMAGILKTAIKNLRDNPDKVFDNTTTIHELESEIDRTYRQFLEFLYSNVEDIRTLLHIRDSIVLLEQLSRYQPFP
;
A
#
# COMPACT_ATOMS: atom_id res chain seq x y z
N MET A 1 26.22 1.16 -23.27
CA MET A 1 25.57 -0.10 -22.81
C MET A 1 24.65 -0.63 -23.90
N THR A 2 24.50 -1.94 -24.09
CA THR A 2 23.54 -2.49 -25.05
C THR A 2 22.12 -2.28 -24.52
N ASN A 3 21.17 -1.90 -25.36
CA ASN A 3 19.75 -1.62 -25.01
C ASN A 3 19.09 -2.76 -24.19
N ARG A 4 19.51 -4.01 -24.39
CA ARG A 4 19.08 -5.18 -23.63
C ARG A 4 19.52 -5.15 -22.16
N LYS A 5 20.76 -4.71 -21.88
CA LYS A 5 21.30 -4.68 -20.51
C LYS A 5 20.59 -3.63 -19.66
N ILE A 6 20.27 -2.46 -20.26
CA ILE A 6 19.52 -1.39 -19.58
C ILE A 6 18.10 -1.87 -19.26
N LYS A 7 17.44 -2.57 -20.19
CA LYS A 7 16.09 -3.12 -19.96
C LYS A 7 16.06 -4.12 -18.81
N GLU A 8 17.06 -5.02 -18.74
CA GLU A 8 17.19 -6.00 -17.64
C GLU A 8 17.42 -5.30 -16.29
N GLU A 9 18.22 -4.22 -16.25
CA GLU A 9 18.45 -3.42 -15.05
C GLU A 9 17.19 -2.69 -14.58
N ILE A 10 16.45 -2.06 -15.49
CA ILE A 10 15.17 -1.41 -15.19
C ILE A 10 14.17 -2.39 -14.58
N ILE A 11 14.01 -3.57 -15.17
CA ILE A 11 13.09 -4.60 -14.62
C ILE A 11 13.55 -5.05 -13.24
N SER A 12 14.86 -5.21 -13.01
CA SER A 12 15.38 -5.55 -11.67
C SER A 12 15.04 -4.49 -10.64
N LEU A 13 15.25 -3.21 -10.95
CA LEU A 13 14.92 -2.10 -10.06
C LEU A 13 13.41 -1.99 -9.78
N LEU A 14 12.56 -2.25 -10.79
CA LEU A 14 11.10 -2.31 -10.58
C LEU A 14 10.70 -3.45 -9.64
N ILE A 15 11.35 -4.62 -9.77
CA ILE A 15 11.13 -5.76 -8.87
C ILE A 15 11.55 -5.39 -7.44
N ASP A 16 12.67 -4.71 -7.27
CA ASP A 16 13.14 -4.30 -5.93
C ASP A 16 12.21 -3.23 -5.34
N HIS A 17 11.75 -2.25 -6.13
CA HIS A 17 10.80 -1.24 -5.68
C HIS A 17 9.46 -1.85 -5.23
N VAL A 18 8.88 -2.78 -6.00
CA VAL A 18 7.63 -3.44 -5.59
C VAL A 18 7.80 -4.34 -4.36
N ARG A 19 8.99 -4.87 -4.11
CA ARG A 19 9.29 -5.59 -2.85
C ARG A 19 9.25 -4.68 -1.64
N ILE A 20 9.76 -3.45 -1.75
CA ILE A 20 9.67 -2.45 -0.69
C ILE A 20 8.20 -2.08 -0.44
N ILE A 21 7.43 -1.79 -1.50
CA ILE A 21 6.00 -1.52 -1.38
C ILE A 21 5.28 -2.64 -0.63
N TYR A 22 5.51 -3.89 -1.03
CA TYR A 22 4.91 -5.04 -0.34
C TYR A 22 5.36 -5.16 1.11
N SER A 23 6.64 -4.88 1.41
CA SER A 23 7.17 -4.91 2.78
C SER A 23 6.49 -3.87 3.67
N ILE A 24 6.36 -2.62 3.20
CA ILE A 24 5.72 -1.53 3.96
C ILE A 24 4.24 -1.82 4.22
N ILE A 25 3.50 -2.32 3.21
CA ILE A 25 2.10 -2.70 3.38
C ILE A 25 1.97 -3.87 4.37
N SER A 26 2.87 -4.84 4.34
CA SER A 26 2.90 -5.94 5.31
C SER A 26 3.22 -5.46 6.72
N ASP A 27 4.20 -4.56 6.86
CA ASP A 27 4.56 -3.95 8.15
C ASP A 27 3.41 -3.08 8.70
N MET A 28 2.64 -2.39 7.86
CA MET A 28 1.40 -1.71 8.23
C MET A 28 0.37 -2.68 8.83
N GLY A 29 0.17 -3.86 8.22
CA GLY A 29 -0.72 -4.89 8.74
C GLY A 29 -0.28 -5.41 10.12
N VAL A 30 1.03 -5.63 10.30
CA VAL A 30 1.61 -6.02 11.60
C VAL A 30 1.48 -4.89 12.64
N TYR A 31 1.69 -3.64 12.22
CA TYR A 31 1.47 -2.48 13.09
C TYR A 31 0.01 -2.42 13.55
N TYR A 32 -0.93 -2.53 12.62
CA TYR A 32 -2.35 -2.53 12.92
C TYR A 32 -2.74 -3.64 13.92
N THR A 33 -2.31 -4.87 13.71
CA THR A 33 -2.60 -5.98 14.63
C THR A 33 -2.11 -5.67 16.05
N THR A 34 -0.88 -5.19 16.18
CA THR A 34 -0.30 -4.80 17.47
C THR A 34 -1.06 -3.63 18.12
N TRP A 35 -1.50 -2.65 17.34
CA TRP A 35 -2.32 -1.54 17.80
C TRP A 35 -3.71 -2.00 18.28
N ALA A 36 -4.33 -2.91 17.54
CA ALA A 36 -5.67 -3.42 17.83
C ALA A 36 -5.72 -4.31 19.09
N GLU A 37 -4.62 -4.96 19.43
CA GLU A 37 -4.50 -5.71 20.71
C GLU A 37 -4.55 -4.76 21.92
N ASP A 38 -3.58 -3.88 22.07
CA ASP A 38 -3.50 -2.88 23.12
C ASP A 38 -2.51 -1.76 22.72
N PHE A 39 -3.04 -0.61 22.33
CA PHE A 39 -2.21 0.53 21.92
C PHE A 39 -1.29 1.03 23.02
N GLU A 40 -1.78 1.20 24.25
CA GLU A 40 -1.00 1.80 25.33
C GLU A 40 0.11 0.85 25.82
N ALA A 41 -0.20 -0.44 25.96
CA ALA A 41 0.80 -1.45 26.33
C ALA A 41 1.88 -1.64 25.27
N ASN A 42 1.52 -1.49 23.98
CA ASN A 42 2.40 -1.77 22.84
C ASN A 42 3.11 -0.53 22.27
N LYS A 43 2.97 0.65 22.86
CA LYS A 43 3.44 1.93 22.31
C LYS A 43 4.91 1.91 21.86
N LYS A 44 5.82 1.39 22.68
CA LYS A 44 7.26 1.28 22.33
C LYS A 44 7.50 0.34 21.14
N SER A 45 6.74 -0.75 21.04
CA SER A 45 6.81 -1.69 19.91
C SER A 45 6.31 -1.04 18.62
N LEU A 46 5.22 -0.28 18.72
CA LEU A 46 4.63 0.45 17.61
C LEU A 46 5.57 1.54 17.08
N GLU A 47 6.24 2.29 17.96
CA GLU A 47 7.26 3.27 17.56
C GLU A 47 8.41 2.62 16.77
N LYS A 48 8.92 1.46 17.21
CA LYS A 48 9.96 0.73 16.48
C LYS A 48 9.48 0.25 15.10
N LYS A 49 8.23 -0.25 15.03
CA LYS A 49 7.64 -0.70 13.75
C LYS A 49 7.50 0.48 12.79
N LYS A 50 7.03 1.63 13.26
CA LYS A 50 6.95 2.85 12.44
C LYS A 50 8.31 3.30 11.95
N SER A 51 9.34 3.33 12.82
CA SER A 51 10.70 3.67 12.40
C SER A 51 11.25 2.72 11.33
N LYS A 52 10.94 1.42 11.42
CA LYS A 52 11.30 0.47 10.35
C LYS A 52 10.61 0.81 9.03
N MET A 53 9.32 1.17 9.05
CA MET A 53 8.58 1.57 7.85
C MET A 53 9.16 2.85 7.23
N GLN A 54 9.59 3.82 8.05
CA GLN A 54 10.25 5.04 7.57
C GLN A 54 11.57 4.74 6.85
N LEU A 55 12.40 3.83 7.37
CA LEU A 55 13.63 3.40 6.68
C LEU A 55 13.33 2.72 5.33
N SER A 56 12.25 1.94 5.26
CA SER A 56 11.83 1.32 3.99
C SER A 56 11.28 2.34 3.00
N GLU A 57 10.68 3.43 3.46
CA GLU A 57 10.25 4.54 2.61
C GLU A 57 11.44 5.29 2.04
N GLU A 58 12.45 5.60 2.86
CA GLU A 58 13.71 6.22 2.41
C GLU A 58 14.41 5.35 1.34
N GLU A 59 14.45 4.02 1.54
CA GLU A 59 14.99 3.07 0.55
C GLU A 59 14.17 3.07 -0.76
N GLY A 60 12.85 3.20 -0.66
CA GLY A 60 11.94 3.34 -1.81
C GLY A 60 12.21 4.62 -2.61
N ASP A 61 12.43 5.73 -1.94
CA ASP A 61 12.78 7.02 -2.54
C ASP A 61 14.11 6.94 -3.32
N GLU A 62 15.13 6.29 -2.77
CA GLU A 62 16.39 6.07 -3.47
C GLU A 62 16.21 5.23 -4.73
N LEU A 63 15.39 4.18 -4.67
CA LEU A 63 15.09 3.34 -5.86
C LEU A 63 14.31 4.12 -6.91
N LYS A 64 13.36 4.96 -6.53
CA LYS A 64 12.64 5.86 -7.44
C LYS A 64 13.60 6.74 -8.24
N ILE A 65 14.53 7.40 -7.56
CA ILE A 65 15.52 8.27 -8.21
C ILE A 65 16.37 7.47 -9.21
N ARG A 66 16.85 6.31 -8.81
CA ARG A 66 17.64 5.42 -9.69
C ARG A 66 16.85 4.94 -10.90
N LEU A 67 15.57 4.59 -10.73
CA LEU A 67 14.67 4.19 -11.82
C LEU A 67 14.51 5.32 -12.83
N ILE A 68 14.24 6.55 -12.38
CA ILE A 68 14.07 7.72 -13.24
C ILE A 68 15.37 8.01 -14.02
N GLN A 69 16.53 7.91 -13.36
CA GLN A 69 17.83 8.10 -14.02
C GLN A 69 18.07 7.05 -15.11
N ASN A 70 17.84 5.76 -14.82
CA ASN A 70 18.02 4.69 -15.79
C ASN A 70 17.06 4.80 -16.99
N PHE A 71 15.82 5.21 -16.77
CA PHE A 71 14.89 5.48 -17.89
C PHE A 71 15.37 6.64 -18.78
N SER A 72 15.91 7.70 -18.16
CA SER A 72 16.47 8.85 -18.88
C SER A 72 17.68 8.47 -19.70
N GLU A 73 18.62 7.68 -19.14
CA GLU A 73 19.84 7.21 -19.81
C GLU A 73 19.54 6.22 -20.95
N ALA A 74 18.41 5.49 -20.83
CA ALA A 74 17.99 4.53 -21.86
C ALA A 74 17.41 5.20 -23.11
N GLU A 75 17.20 6.53 -23.13
CA GLU A 75 16.45 7.24 -24.16
C GLU A 75 15.12 6.50 -24.47
N ALA A 76 14.46 6.03 -23.39
CA ALA A 76 13.33 5.13 -23.51
C ALA A 76 12.18 5.80 -24.27
N PHE A 77 11.71 5.11 -25.31
CA PHE A 77 10.47 5.48 -25.98
C PHE A 77 9.35 5.47 -24.92
N ASN A 78 8.53 6.52 -24.86
CA ASN A 78 7.52 6.74 -23.81
C ASN A 78 8.09 6.94 -22.38
N LEU A 79 9.22 7.61 -22.24
CA LEU A 79 9.81 7.95 -20.94
C LEU A 79 8.78 8.52 -19.94
N GLY A 80 7.84 9.36 -20.43
CA GLY A 80 6.78 9.94 -19.59
C GLY A 80 5.90 8.90 -18.91
N ASP A 81 5.55 7.81 -19.57
CA ASP A 81 4.71 6.74 -19.02
C ASP A 81 5.46 5.96 -17.93
N TYR A 82 6.75 5.69 -18.13
CA TYR A 82 7.59 5.03 -17.12
C TYR A 82 7.79 5.90 -15.88
N VAL A 83 8.06 7.19 -16.06
CA VAL A 83 8.16 8.15 -14.95
C VAL A 83 6.83 8.23 -14.20
N ALA A 84 5.70 8.32 -14.91
CA ALA A 84 4.38 8.33 -14.29
C ALA A 84 4.10 7.04 -13.50
N LEU A 85 4.50 5.88 -14.02
CA LEU A 85 4.40 4.60 -13.32
C LEU A 85 5.20 4.61 -12.01
N VAL A 86 6.47 5.01 -12.05
CA VAL A 86 7.34 5.06 -10.87
C VAL A 86 6.81 6.03 -9.82
N LEU A 87 6.35 7.22 -10.23
CA LEU A 87 5.74 8.19 -9.31
C LEU A 87 4.43 7.70 -8.68
N LYS A 88 3.62 6.95 -9.44
CA LYS A 88 2.45 6.27 -8.88
C LYS A 88 2.85 5.22 -7.84
N MET A 89 3.83 4.38 -8.13
CA MET A 89 4.32 3.36 -7.20
C MET A 89 4.87 3.99 -5.91
N ASP A 90 5.54 5.11 -6.00
CA ASP A 90 6.09 5.86 -4.87
C ASP A 90 5.00 6.41 -3.93
N ASN A 91 3.92 6.97 -4.47
CA ASN A 91 2.80 7.43 -3.65
C ASN A 91 2.19 6.32 -2.78
N VAL A 92 2.23 5.06 -3.23
CA VAL A 92 1.75 3.90 -2.46
C VAL A 92 2.58 3.67 -1.18
N ILE A 93 3.83 4.10 -1.15
CA ILE A 93 4.73 3.93 0.00
C ILE A 93 4.34 4.86 1.16
N ASN A 94 3.83 6.05 0.88
CA ASN A 94 3.51 7.07 1.88
C ASN A 94 2.21 6.76 2.66
N TYR A 95 1.18 6.25 2.01
CA TYR A 95 -0.12 5.98 2.66
C TYR A 95 -0.06 5.03 3.87
N PRO A 96 0.73 3.95 3.88
CA PRO A 96 0.90 3.11 5.07
C PRO A 96 1.44 3.89 6.27
N LEU A 97 2.37 4.82 6.08
CA LEU A 97 2.91 5.66 7.15
C LEU A 97 1.86 6.66 7.66
N GLU A 98 1.14 7.32 6.77
CA GLU A 98 0.05 8.22 7.13
C GLU A 98 -1.07 7.47 7.89
N PHE A 99 -1.40 6.25 7.45
CA PHE A 99 -2.39 5.41 8.12
C PHE A 99 -1.98 5.07 9.55
N VAL A 100 -0.74 4.61 9.79
CA VAL A 100 -0.30 4.27 11.15
C VAL A 100 -0.23 5.52 12.04
N ASP A 101 0.05 6.70 11.48
CA ASP A 101 -0.03 7.98 12.20
C ASP A 101 -1.47 8.33 12.59
N MET A 102 -2.44 8.09 11.71
CA MET A 102 -3.85 8.30 12.04
C MET A 102 -4.32 7.34 13.14
N LEU A 103 -3.87 6.07 13.15
CA LEU A 103 -4.21 5.12 14.20
C LEU A 103 -3.81 5.60 15.61
N THR A 104 -2.73 6.37 15.74
CA THR A 104 -2.31 6.93 17.04
C THR A 104 -3.33 7.91 17.63
N LYS A 105 -4.19 8.49 16.81
CA LYS A 105 -5.23 9.46 17.19
C LYS A 105 -6.57 8.81 17.51
N ILE A 106 -6.76 7.53 17.14
CA ILE A 106 -8.01 6.81 17.30
C ILE A 106 -8.04 6.14 18.67
N ARG A 107 -9.14 6.34 19.39
CA ARG A 107 -9.45 5.64 20.65
C ARG A 107 -10.78 4.94 20.46
N LEU A 108 -10.73 3.63 20.30
CA LEU A 108 -11.92 2.81 20.16
C LEU A 108 -12.48 2.47 21.53
N THR A 109 -13.68 2.92 21.81
CA THR A 109 -14.40 2.63 23.05
C THR A 109 -15.85 2.27 22.72
N GLY A 110 -16.51 1.57 23.63
CA GLY A 110 -17.92 1.24 23.49
C GLY A 110 -18.20 -0.01 22.65
N LYS A 111 -19.48 -0.24 22.36
CA LYS A 111 -19.99 -1.49 21.76
C LYS A 111 -19.54 -1.73 20.31
N SER A 112 -19.25 -0.65 19.58
CA SER A 112 -18.83 -0.75 18.16
C SER A 112 -17.33 -1.00 17.96
N ALA A 113 -16.51 -0.93 19.04
CA ALA A 113 -15.05 -1.04 18.96
C ALA A 113 -14.55 -2.33 18.27
N ASP A 114 -15.08 -3.46 18.69
CA ASP A 114 -14.66 -4.76 18.15
C ASP A 114 -15.06 -4.94 16.69
N GLU A 115 -16.23 -4.42 16.30
CA GLU A 115 -16.67 -4.50 14.91
C GLU A 115 -15.86 -3.57 14.01
N ILE A 116 -15.49 -2.39 14.49
CA ILE A 116 -14.57 -1.48 13.80
C ILE A 116 -13.21 -2.17 13.57
N LYS A 117 -12.66 -2.82 14.60
CA LYS A 117 -11.41 -3.58 14.47
C LYS A 117 -11.51 -4.69 13.42
N LYS A 118 -12.61 -5.44 13.38
CA LYS A 118 -12.83 -6.48 12.37
C LYS A 118 -12.89 -5.90 10.96
N LYS A 119 -13.57 -4.77 10.77
CA LYS A 119 -13.69 -4.10 9.47
C LYS A 119 -12.33 -3.57 8.97
N TYR A 120 -11.51 -2.99 9.83
CA TYR A 120 -10.14 -2.64 9.51
C TYR A 120 -9.33 -3.87 9.10
N HIS A 121 -9.40 -4.95 9.90
CA HIS A 121 -8.65 -6.17 9.62
C HIS A 121 -9.00 -6.74 8.24
N LYS A 122 -10.30 -6.77 7.90
CA LYS A 122 -10.74 -7.23 6.57
C LYS A 122 -10.16 -6.37 5.46
N LEU A 123 -10.27 -5.04 5.56
CA LEU A 123 -9.79 -4.12 4.55
C LEU A 123 -8.27 -4.20 4.35
N ILE A 124 -7.52 -4.24 5.46
CA ILE A 124 -6.06 -4.37 5.43
C ILE A 124 -5.62 -5.69 4.80
N ASN A 125 -6.27 -6.80 5.10
CA ASN A 125 -5.94 -8.11 4.50
C ASN A 125 -6.16 -8.12 2.99
N GLN A 126 -7.25 -7.53 2.50
CA GLN A 126 -7.49 -7.40 1.06
C GLN A 126 -6.42 -6.55 0.37
N ILE A 127 -5.97 -5.46 0.99
CA ILE A 127 -4.87 -4.61 0.47
C ILE A 127 -3.54 -5.38 0.46
N MET A 128 -3.24 -6.15 1.50
CA MET A 128 -2.04 -6.99 1.55
C MET A 128 -2.04 -8.07 0.47
N GLU A 129 -3.19 -8.70 0.22
CA GLU A 129 -3.37 -9.66 -0.86
C GLU A 129 -3.12 -9.02 -2.23
N MET A 130 -3.74 -7.87 -2.49
CA MET A 130 -3.55 -7.12 -3.73
C MET A 130 -2.08 -6.72 -3.95
N ALA A 131 -1.38 -6.25 -2.90
CA ALA A 131 0.04 -5.94 -2.96
C ALA A 131 0.91 -7.18 -3.26
N GLY A 132 0.53 -8.35 -2.77
CA GLY A 132 1.18 -9.63 -3.08
C GLY A 132 1.04 -10.03 -4.54
N ILE A 133 -0.14 -9.81 -5.13
CA ILE A 133 -0.40 -10.07 -6.55
C ILE A 133 0.36 -9.06 -7.41
N LEU A 134 0.38 -7.77 -7.05
CA LEU A 134 1.15 -6.74 -7.74
C LEU A 134 2.64 -7.11 -7.78
N LYS A 135 3.22 -7.52 -6.65
CA LYS A 135 4.61 -7.99 -6.59
C LYS A 135 4.85 -9.16 -7.55
N THR A 136 3.89 -10.07 -7.65
CA THR A 136 3.95 -11.22 -8.57
C THR A 136 3.84 -10.77 -10.03
N ALA A 137 2.94 -9.84 -10.34
CA ALA A 137 2.76 -9.28 -11.68
C ALA A 137 4.04 -8.60 -12.19
N ILE A 138 4.66 -7.75 -11.37
CA ILE A 138 5.92 -7.08 -11.73
C ILE A 138 7.05 -8.11 -11.94
N LYS A 139 7.16 -9.12 -11.09
CA LYS A 139 8.12 -10.20 -11.28
C LYS A 139 7.89 -10.97 -12.58
N ASN A 140 6.62 -11.20 -12.93
CA ASN A 140 6.24 -11.90 -14.16
C ASN A 140 6.58 -11.12 -15.43
N LEU A 141 6.77 -9.79 -15.39
CA LEU A 141 7.32 -9.05 -16.54
C LEU A 141 8.65 -9.62 -17.04
N ARG A 142 9.45 -10.21 -16.13
CA ARG A 142 10.72 -10.88 -16.46
C ARG A 142 10.54 -12.38 -16.66
N ASP A 143 9.84 -13.03 -15.72
CA ASP A 143 9.89 -14.51 -15.58
C ASP A 143 8.80 -15.21 -16.41
N ASN A 144 7.61 -14.59 -16.57
CA ASN A 144 6.48 -15.15 -17.34
C ASN A 144 5.51 -14.05 -17.81
N PRO A 145 5.84 -13.31 -18.89
CA PRO A 145 5.04 -12.16 -19.36
C PRO A 145 3.56 -12.50 -19.66
N ASP A 146 3.27 -13.72 -20.09
CA ASP A 146 1.91 -14.17 -20.42
C ASP A 146 0.98 -14.15 -19.20
N LYS A 147 1.52 -14.29 -17.98
CA LYS A 147 0.74 -14.25 -16.73
C LYS A 147 0.47 -12.83 -16.20
N VAL A 148 1.08 -11.82 -16.79
CA VAL A 148 0.87 -10.43 -16.33
C VAL A 148 -0.59 -10.02 -16.48
N PHE A 149 -1.22 -10.40 -17.60
CA PHE A 149 -2.62 -10.09 -17.86
C PHE A 149 -3.56 -10.72 -16.81
N ASP A 150 -3.36 -11.99 -16.47
CA ASP A 150 -4.15 -12.68 -15.43
C ASP A 150 -3.98 -12.01 -14.06
N ASN A 151 -2.76 -11.63 -13.70
CA ASN A 151 -2.49 -10.91 -12.47
C ASN A 151 -3.19 -9.53 -12.44
N THR A 152 -3.19 -8.82 -13.56
CA THR A 152 -3.87 -7.52 -13.67
C THR A 152 -5.38 -7.68 -13.49
N THR A 153 -5.99 -8.69 -14.12
CA THR A 153 -7.43 -8.99 -13.95
C THR A 153 -7.76 -9.25 -12.47
N THR A 154 -6.95 -10.06 -11.78
CA THR A 154 -7.16 -10.34 -10.36
C THR A 154 -7.00 -9.08 -9.49
N ILE A 155 -6.07 -8.18 -9.82
CA ILE A 155 -5.93 -6.89 -9.12
C ILE A 155 -7.21 -6.04 -9.28
N HIS A 156 -7.81 -5.96 -10.48
CA HIS A 156 -9.07 -5.24 -10.70
C HIS A 156 -10.26 -5.84 -9.94
N GLU A 157 -10.33 -7.16 -9.84
CA GLU A 157 -11.35 -7.84 -9.04
C GLU A 157 -11.21 -7.48 -7.55
N LEU A 158 -9.99 -7.55 -7.02
CA LEU A 158 -9.69 -7.17 -5.63
C LEU A 158 -9.96 -5.69 -5.34
N GLU A 159 -9.62 -4.79 -6.27
CA GLU A 159 -9.95 -3.35 -6.12
C GLU A 159 -11.47 -3.16 -5.96
N SER A 160 -12.27 -3.82 -6.79
CA SER A 160 -13.73 -3.76 -6.71
C SER A 160 -14.26 -4.31 -5.37
N GLU A 161 -13.62 -5.35 -4.82
CA GLU A 161 -13.97 -5.88 -3.50
C GLU A 161 -13.56 -4.93 -2.36
N ILE A 162 -12.38 -4.33 -2.44
CA ILE A 162 -11.89 -3.34 -1.47
C ILE A 162 -12.82 -2.13 -1.44
N ASP A 163 -13.21 -1.60 -2.60
CA ASP A 163 -14.13 -0.48 -2.70
C ASP A 163 -15.51 -0.81 -2.07
N ARG A 164 -16.02 -2.02 -2.27
CA ARG A 164 -17.24 -2.50 -1.61
C ARG A 164 -17.07 -2.58 -0.09
N THR A 165 -15.94 -3.14 0.38
CA THR A 165 -15.63 -3.25 1.81
C THR A 165 -15.49 -1.88 2.45
N TYR A 166 -14.84 -0.94 1.78
CA TYR A 166 -14.71 0.45 2.19
C TYR A 166 -16.08 1.14 2.36
N ARG A 167 -16.97 1.04 1.37
CA ARG A 167 -18.32 1.63 1.46
C ARG A 167 -19.15 1.04 2.60
N GLN A 168 -19.09 -0.28 2.81
CA GLN A 168 -19.74 -0.95 3.93
C GLN A 168 -19.17 -0.52 5.28
N PHE A 169 -17.88 -0.21 5.34
CA PHE A 169 -17.26 0.29 6.55
C PHE A 169 -17.71 1.73 6.84
N LEU A 170 -17.77 2.60 5.83
CA LEU A 170 -18.31 3.97 5.97
C LEU A 170 -19.77 3.97 6.46
N GLU A 171 -20.62 3.16 5.85
CA GLU A 171 -22.03 3.04 6.25
C GLU A 171 -22.17 2.60 7.72
N PHE A 172 -21.36 1.62 8.12
CA PHE A 172 -21.32 1.18 9.52
C PHE A 172 -20.87 2.30 10.46
N LEU A 173 -19.84 3.07 10.11
CA LEU A 173 -19.35 4.19 10.92
C LEU A 173 -20.41 5.26 11.15
N TYR A 174 -21.06 5.71 10.08
CA TYR A 174 -22.08 6.74 10.15
C TYR A 174 -23.31 6.31 10.96
N SER A 175 -23.59 5.02 11.02
CA SER A 175 -24.73 4.45 11.73
C SER A 175 -24.45 4.12 13.21
N ASN A 176 -23.17 3.94 13.61
CA ASN A 176 -22.83 3.34 14.91
C ASN A 176 -21.81 4.14 15.73
N VAL A 177 -21.23 5.23 15.21
CA VAL A 177 -20.26 6.06 15.92
C VAL A 177 -20.83 7.45 16.15
N GLU A 178 -21.17 7.75 17.40
CA GLU A 178 -21.79 9.04 17.79
C GLU A 178 -20.75 10.15 17.99
N ASP A 179 -19.55 9.81 18.50
CA ASP A 179 -18.49 10.81 18.69
C ASP A 179 -17.89 11.24 17.35
N ILE A 180 -18.22 12.50 16.98
CA ILE A 180 -17.82 13.06 15.69
C ILE A 180 -16.30 13.08 15.48
N ARG A 181 -15.50 13.27 16.53
CA ARG A 181 -14.04 13.31 16.43
C ARG A 181 -13.50 11.93 16.11
N THR A 182 -13.93 10.91 16.82
CA THR A 182 -13.60 9.51 16.54
C THR A 182 -14.05 9.09 15.15
N LEU A 183 -15.27 9.45 14.75
CA LEU A 183 -15.81 9.19 13.42
C LEU A 183 -14.92 9.78 12.32
N LEU A 184 -14.53 11.05 12.44
CA LEU A 184 -13.68 11.71 11.45
C LEU A 184 -12.29 11.06 11.36
N HIS A 185 -11.65 10.74 12.48
CA HIS A 185 -10.34 10.08 12.46
C HIS A 185 -10.40 8.69 11.82
N ILE A 186 -11.44 7.90 12.12
CA ILE A 186 -11.62 6.58 11.49
C ILE A 186 -11.89 6.76 10.00
N ARG A 187 -12.81 7.66 9.60
CA ARG A 187 -13.10 7.94 8.20
C ARG A 187 -11.85 8.31 7.43
N ASP A 188 -11.06 9.26 7.93
CA ASP A 188 -9.85 9.72 7.26
C ASP A 188 -8.81 8.59 7.12
N SER A 189 -8.67 7.74 8.14
CA SER A 189 -7.76 6.59 8.07
C SER A 189 -8.20 5.52 7.06
N ILE A 190 -9.50 5.25 6.92
CA ILE A 190 -9.97 4.27 5.92
C ILE A 190 -9.95 4.84 4.49
N VAL A 191 -10.00 6.17 4.32
CA VAL A 191 -9.75 6.82 3.03
C VAL A 191 -8.31 6.56 2.57
N LEU A 192 -7.32 6.64 3.48
CA LEU A 192 -5.93 6.29 3.14
C LEU A 192 -5.79 4.83 2.69
N LEU A 193 -6.49 3.91 3.35
CA LEU A 193 -6.50 2.49 2.95
C LEU A 193 -7.15 2.28 1.57
N GLU A 194 -8.25 2.98 1.28
CA GLU A 194 -8.91 2.91 -0.02
C GLU A 194 -8.01 3.51 -1.12
N GLN A 195 -7.30 4.60 -0.84
CA GLN A 195 -6.34 5.17 -1.78
C GLN A 195 -5.23 4.19 -2.14
N LEU A 196 -4.76 3.32 -1.22
CA LEU A 196 -3.81 2.26 -1.51
C LEU A 196 -4.31 1.28 -2.59
N SER A 197 -5.61 1.02 -2.66
CA SER A 197 -6.19 0.10 -3.66
C SER A 197 -6.36 0.72 -5.04
N ARG A 198 -6.53 2.03 -5.13
CA ARG A 198 -6.71 2.75 -6.41
C ARG A 198 -5.43 2.91 -7.22
N TYR A 199 -4.27 2.68 -6.61
CA TYR A 199 -2.99 2.79 -7.29
C TYR A 199 -2.71 1.53 -8.11
N GLN A 200 -3.39 1.43 -9.25
CA GLN A 200 -3.07 0.41 -10.23
C GLN A 200 -1.95 0.91 -11.14
N PRO A 201 -0.84 0.20 -11.25
CA PRO A 201 0.26 0.57 -12.13
C PRO A 201 -0.05 0.34 -13.62
N PHE A 202 -1.15 -0.36 -13.93
CA PHE A 202 -1.55 -0.69 -15.29
C PHE A 202 -2.91 -0.06 -15.62
N PRO A 203 -3.03 0.58 -16.81
CA PRO A 203 -4.31 1.09 -17.30
C PRO A 203 -5.27 -0.04 -17.68
#